data_9dd6b897ea6bbbc721bb71c5909d2532
#
_entry.id   9dd6b897ea6bbbc721bb71c5909d2532
#
_cell.length_a   1.000
_cell.length_b   1.000
_cell.length_c   1.000
_cell.angle_alpha   90.00
_cell.angle_beta   90.00
_cell.angle_gamma   90.00
#
_symmetry.space_group_name_H-M   'P 1'
#
loop_
_entity.id
_entity.type
_entity.pdbx_description
1 polymer ?
#
loop_
_entity_poly.entity_id
_entity_poly.type
_entity_poly.pdbx_seq_one_letter_code
_entity_poly.pdbx_strand_id
1 'polypeptide(L)'
;VAEDFGEISFIKMLFLQTLSLTLLVGAPPLVQHIAKGHVSKHLTRAAIRAVVAEPLAPQTKRYTKKEVPKVAGGIKVGTRRLAVITGASSGLGLSATKALCDQGYFVIAAVRDTAKMDAVAQESGISKNSYVAMKLELASLQSVKDFVLNIKLFLPARPINHLICNAAVYLPTDPTPSWTDDGYEMSLGVNHLGHFLLVQLLLPELKRARGARCCIVGSVTGNSNTIAGQFVKPVAKLSNLEGLRAGGNKASAMASSPAERFDGAKAYKDSKALNMVTVLEMHRRYHNKTGVVFSSLYPGCIAETNLFREKRQWFRDIFPVFMKSIGAYVSEKEAGERLAQVVIDPQCSKSGVYWSWNGNARQFGLTTSKVKTEDGKVVNQKTGAGGAGGQIFENDFSGMIIDERTGRLAFDYSMDAVKDFL
;
A
#
# COMPACT_ATOMS: atom_id res chain seq x y z
N VAL A 1 -15.01 4.66 22.20
CA VAL A 1 -16.37 5.25 22.12
C VAL A 1 -16.41 6.33 21.05
N ALA A 2 -15.40 7.20 20.93
CA ALA A 2 -15.34 8.25 19.88
C ALA A 2 -15.07 7.67 18.46
N GLU A 3 -14.29 6.59 18.35
CA GLU A 3 -14.02 5.89 17.09
C GLU A 3 -15.23 5.14 16.54
N ASP A 4 -16.10 4.62 17.41
CA ASP A 4 -17.37 4.00 16.99
C ASP A 4 -18.28 4.99 16.26
N PHE A 5 -18.26 6.27 16.67
CA PHE A 5 -19.06 7.32 15.99
C PHE A 5 -18.52 7.64 14.59
N GLY A 6 -17.20 7.57 14.38
CA GLY A 6 -16.58 7.80 13.07
C GLY A 6 -16.90 6.70 12.05
N GLU A 7 -16.76 5.43 12.44
CA GLU A 7 -17.05 4.28 11.58
C GLU A 7 -18.55 4.12 11.31
N ILE A 8 -19.39 4.29 12.33
CA ILE A 8 -20.85 4.27 12.20
C ILE A 8 -21.34 5.47 11.39
N SER A 9 -20.72 6.64 11.55
CA SER A 9 -21.04 7.84 10.76
C SER A 9 -20.65 7.69 9.30
N PHE A 10 -19.51 7.03 9.02
CA PHE A 10 -19.05 6.74 7.66
C PHE A 10 -19.98 5.76 6.95
N ILE A 11 -20.31 4.64 7.61
CA ILE A 11 -21.27 3.66 7.06
C ILE A 11 -22.66 4.31 6.89
N LYS A 12 -23.11 5.13 7.86
CA LYS A 12 -24.37 5.87 7.74
C LYS A 12 -24.34 6.93 6.63
N MET A 13 -23.21 7.63 6.44
CA MET A 13 -23.08 8.64 5.40
C MET A 13 -23.02 8.01 4.01
N LEU A 14 -22.27 6.91 3.86
CA LEU A 14 -22.28 6.10 2.64
C LEU A 14 -23.67 5.47 2.39
N PHE A 15 -24.36 5.05 3.46
CA PHE A 15 -25.75 4.56 3.40
C PHE A 15 -26.73 5.65 2.96
N LEU A 16 -26.62 6.86 3.49
CA LEU A 16 -27.48 8.00 3.11
C LEU A 16 -27.21 8.48 1.68
N GLN A 17 -25.96 8.45 1.22
CA GLN A 17 -25.62 8.77 -0.17
C GLN A 17 -26.08 7.67 -1.14
N THR A 18 -25.98 6.38 -0.74
CA THR A 18 -26.54 5.27 -1.53
C THR A 18 -28.06 5.25 -1.49
N LEU A 19 -28.72 5.60 -0.36
CA LEU A 19 -30.17 5.76 -0.32
C LEU A 19 -30.66 6.86 -1.26
N SER A 20 -29.96 7.98 -1.35
CA SER A 20 -30.28 9.06 -2.28
C SER A 20 -30.14 8.64 -3.74
N LEU A 21 -29.18 7.77 -4.06
CA LEU A 21 -29.02 7.19 -5.40
C LEU A 21 -29.93 5.97 -5.67
N THR A 22 -30.26 5.19 -4.63
CA THR A 22 -31.12 3.97 -4.79
C THR A 22 -32.60 4.25 -4.76
N LEU A 23 -33.05 5.39 -4.25
CA LEU A 23 -34.42 5.87 -4.44
C LEU A 23 -34.73 6.20 -5.90
N LEU A 24 -33.70 6.31 -6.74
CA LEU A 24 -33.83 6.48 -8.20
C LEU A 24 -33.79 5.17 -8.99
N VAL A 25 -33.34 4.03 -8.43
CA VAL A 25 -33.21 2.75 -9.16
C VAL A 25 -33.33 1.55 -8.21
N GLY A 26 -34.52 1.14 -7.85
CA GLY A 26 -34.91 -0.13 -7.18
C GLY A 26 -33.84 -0.94 -6.44
N ALA A 27 -33.75 -0.81 -5.11
CA ALA A 27 -32.78 -1.51 -4.27
C ALA A 27 -33.17 -2.97 -3.95
N PRO A 28 -32.18 -3.90 -3.77
CA PRO A 28 -32.45 -5.27 -3.34
C PRO A 28 -33.02 -5.36 -1.90
N PRO A 29 -33.80 -6.40 -1.57
CA PRO A 29 -34.55 -6.54 -0.29
C PRO A 29 -33.70 -6.44 0.99
N LEU A 30 -32.44 -6.87 0.95
CA LEU A 30 -31.53 -6.87 2.10
C LEU A 30 -31.19 -5.45 2.58
N VAL A 31 -31.05 -4.51 1.66
CA VAL A 31 -30.73 -3.10 1.97
C VAL A 31 -31.91 -2.42 2.68
N GLN A 32 -33.14 -2.81 2.33
CA GLN A 32 -34.36 -2.30 2.98
C GLN A 32 -34.51 -2.78 4.44
N HIS A 33 -34.00 -3.97 4.76
CA HIS A 33 -34.09 -4.54 6.11
C HIS A 33 -33.12 -3.89 7.10
N ILE A 34 -31.94 -3.53 6.64
CA ILE A 34 -30.90 -2.83 7.44
C ILE A 34 -31.30 -1.37 7.68
N ALA A 35 -31.92 -0.72 6.70
CA ALA A 35 -32.41 0.66 6.82
C ALA A 35 -33.53 0.85 7.85
N LYS A 36 -34.26 -0.22 8.21
CA LYS A 36 -35.36 -0.19 9.18
C LYS A 36 -34.93 -0.37 10.64
N GLY A 37 -33.63 -0.42 10.94
CA GLY A 37 -33.10 -0.37 12.32
C GLY A 37 -33.34 -1.64 13.17
N HIS A 38 -33.73 -2.75 12.58
CA HIS A 38 -33.94 -4.03 13.29
C HIS A 38 -32.65 -4.85 13.34
N VAL A 39 -31.65 -4.36 14.08
CA VAL A 39 -30.53 -5.20 14.53
C VAL A 39 -30.83 -5.67 15.94
N SER A 40 -31.13 -6.95 16.05
CA SER A 40 -31.42 -7.64 17.32
C SER A 40 -30.29 -7.46 18.34
N LYS A 41 -30.68 -7.07 19.59
CA LYS A 41 -29.78 -6.88 20.74
C LYS A 41 -29.25 -8.19 21.38
N HIS A 42 -29.31 -9.33 20.73
CA HIS A 42 -28.91 -10.61 21.29
C HIS A 42 -27.68 -11.22 20.57
N LEU A 43 -26.52 -10.65 20.87
CA LEU A 43 -25.26 -11.40 20.79
C LEU A 43 -24.59 -11.31 22.17
N THR A 44 -24.70 -12.39 22.90
CA THR A 44 -24.34 -12.54 24.29
C THR A 44 -22.81 -12.50 24.53
N ARG A 45 -22.43 -11.90 25.65
CA ARG A 45 -21.09 -11.73 26.24
C ARG A 45 -20.26 -13.03 26.45
N ALA A 46 -20.70 -14.18 26.01
CA ALA A 46 -20.05 -15.48 26.31
C ALA A 46 -18.94 -15.90 25.33
N ALA A 47 -18.79 -15.26 24.16
CA ALA A 47 -17.78 -15.64 23.15
C ALA A 47 -16.45 -14.87 23.24
N ILE A 48 -16.27 -13.97 24.22
CA ILE A 48 -15.11 -13.04 24.26
C ILE A 48 -13.92 -13.61 25.09
N ARG A 49 -13.95 -14.87 25.53
CA ARG A 49 -12.92 -15.38 26.45
C ARG A 49 -11.99 -16.48 25.95
N ALA A 50 -11.88 -16.70 24.68
CA ALA A 50 -10.92 -17.70 24.18
C ALA A 50 -10.28 -17.22 22.87
N VAL A 51 -9.28 -16.43 22.93
CA VAL A 51 -8.02 -16.44 22.17
C VAL A 51 -7.23 -15.19 22.57
N VAL A 52 -6.60 -15.24 23.71
CA VAL A 52 -5.44 -14.38 23.99
C VAL A 52 -4.28 -15.03 23.24
N ALA A 53 -3.97 -14.54 22.07
CA ALA A 53 -2.73 -14.89 21.40
C ALA A 53 -1.56 -14.30 22.22
N GLU A 54 -0.61 -15.14 22.57
CA GLU A 54 0.62 -14.72 23.24
C GLU A 54 1.31 -13.59 22.45
N PRO A 55 1.89 -12.59 23.14
CA PRO A 55 2.65 -11.57 22.46
C PRO A 55 3.88 -12.20 21.80
N LEU A 56 3.99 -12.08 20.47
CA LEU A 56 5.21 -12.41 19.73
C LEU A 56 6.35 -11.58 20.28
N ALA A 57 7.22 -12.21 21.08
CA ALA A 57 8.44 -11.60 21.56
C ALA A 57 9.30 -11.14 20.37
N PRO A 58 9.93 -9.97 20.43
CA PRO A 58 10.79 -9.49 19.38
C PRO A 58 12.00 -10.43 19.26
N GLN A 59 12.06 -11.22 18.18
CA GLN A 59 13.25 -12.02 17.88
C GLN A 59 14.30 -11.11 17.23
N THR A 60 15.02 -10.37 18.06
CA THR A 60 16.26 -9.69 17.64
C THR A 60 17.40 -10.72 17.52
N LYS A 61 17.44 -11.47 16.43
CA LYS A 61 18.66 -12.15 16.04
C LYS A 61 19.50 -11.22 15.18
N ARG A 62 20.59 -10.70 15.72
CA ARG A 62 21.68 -10.10 14.93
C ARG A 62 22.25 -11.19 14.02
N TYR A 63 22.06 -11.06 12.72
CA TYR A 63 22.68 -11.97 11.75
C TYR A 63 24.18 -11.69 11.68
N THR A 64 25.00 -12.67 12.05
CA THR A 64 26.43 -12.63 11.78
C THR A 64 26.67 -12.98 10.31
N LYS A 65 27.78 -12.50 9.72
CA LYS A 65 28.22 -12.77 8.33
C LYS A 65 28.20 -14.26 7.89
N LYS A 66 27.97 -15.20 8.80
CA LYS A 66 27.93 -16.65 8.54
C LYS A 66 26.54 -17.18 8.16
N GLU A 67 25.46 -16.40 8.29
CA GLU A 67 24.09 -16.84 7.97
C GLU A 67 23.55 -16.20 6.70
N VAL A 68 24.36 -16.14 5.64
CA VAL A 68 23.81 -15.93 4.30
C VAL A 68 22.96 -17.16 4.01
N PRO A 69 21.64 -17.02 3.80
CA PRO A 69 20.82 -18.17 3.43
C PRO A 69 21.45 -18.79 2.20
N LYS A 70 21.95 -20.02 2.31
CA LYS A 70 22.28 -20.79 1.14
C LYS A 70 20.99 -20.85 0.35
N VAL A 71 20.90 -20.13 -0.77
CA VAL A 71 19.83 -20.30 -1.73
C VAL A 71 19.98 -21.72 -2.22
N ALA A 72 19.29 -22.63 -1.55
CA ALA A 72 19.42 -24.05 -1.76
C ALA A 72 18.89 -24.37 -3.16
N GLY A 73 19.71 -25.04 -3.94
CA GLY A 73 19.27 -25.84 -5.05
C GLY A 73 19.03 -25.12 -6.36
N GLY A 74 20.11 -24.65 -7.02
CA GLY A 74 20.16 -24.64 -8.48
C GLY A 74 19.06 -23.89 -9.25
N ILE A 75 18.36 -22.90 -8.63
CA ILE A 75 17.33 -22.10 -9.31
C ILE A 75 17.97 -21.34 -10.45
N LYS A 76 17.67 -21.77 -11.69
CA LYS A 76 18.16 -21.09 -12.89
C LYS A 76 17.27 -19.89 -13.19
N VAL A 77 17.70 -18.68 -12.87
CA VAL A 77 17.02 -17.44 -13.27
C VAL A 77 17.07 -17.26 -14.79
N GLY A 78 18.13 -17.73 -15.45
CA GLY A 78 18.30 -17.61 -16.90
C GLY A 78 18.29 -16.16 -17.37
N THR A 79 17.69 -15.87 -18.52
CA THR A 79 17.54 -14.52 -19.09
C THR A 79 16.24 -13.83 -18.69
N ARG A 80 15.46 -14.44 -17.81
CA ARG A 80 14.15 -13.89 -17.39
C ARG A 80 14.30 -12.48 -16.79
N ARG A 81 13.31 -11.64 -17.03
CA ARG A 81 13.20 -10.34 -16.36
C ARG A 81 12.95 -10.54 -14.87
N LEU A 82 13.51 -9.64 -14.06
CA LEU A 82 13.43 -9.71 -12.60
C LEU A 82 12.39 -8.72 -12.06
N ALA A 83 11.54 -9.20 -11.17
CA ALA A 83 10.68 -8.37 -10.34
C ALA A 83 10.97 -8.61 -8.86
N VAL A 84 11.00 -7.55 -8.08
CA VAL A 84 11.06 -7.59 -6.60
C VAL A 84 9.72 -7.09 -6.08
N ILE A 85 9.08 -7.85 -5.20
CA ILE A 85 7.80 -7.47 -4.59
C ILE A 85 7.84 -7.65 -3.07
N THR A 86 7.47 -6.61 -2.32
CA THR A 86 7.37 -6.68 -0.86
C THR A 86 5.97 -7.15 -0.44
N GLY A 87 5.90 -7.94 0.64
CA GLY A 87 4.63 -8.47 1.15
C GLY A 87 4.01 -9.52 0.23
N ALA A 88 4.83 -10.36 -0.39
CA ALA A 88 4.43 -11.34 -1.42
C ALA A 88 3.69 -12.58 -0.88
N SER A 89 3.59 -12.77 0.46
CA SER A 89 3.10 -14.02 1.05
C SER A 89 1.60 -14.04 1.37
N SER A 90 0.85 -13.03 0.95
CA SER A 90 -0.61 -12.99 1.17
C SER A 90 -1.28 -11.96 0.26
N GLY A 91 -2.59 -12.11 0.08
CA GLY A 91 -3.48 -11.13 -0.53
C GLY A 91 -2.97 -10.62 -1.88
N LEU A 92 -3.04 -9.33 -2.04
CA LEU A 92 -2.62 -8.57 -3.22
C LEU A 92 -1.19 -8.92 -3.69
N GLY A 93 -0.23 -9.00 -2.74
CA GLY A 93 1.16 -9.31 -3.08
C GLY A 93 1.37 -10.72 -3.59
N LEU A 94 0.67 -11.71 -3.04
CA LEU A 94 0.73 -13.11 -3.51
C LEU A 94 0.12 -13.23 -4.90
N SER A 95 -1.06 -12.61 -5.11
CA SER A 95 -1.72 -12.62 -6.41
C SER A 95 -0.89 -11.92 -7.50
N ALA A 96 -0.24 -10.79 -7.16
CA ALA A 96 0.67 -10.11 -8.08
C ALA A 96 1.93 -10.95 -8.38
N THR A 97 2.47 -11.65 -7.36
CA THR A 97 3.59 -12.58 -7.55
C THR A 97 3.23 -13.67 -8.54
N LYS A 98 2.04 -14.28 -8.37
CA LYS A 98 1.55 -15.28 -9.32
C LYS A 98 1.41 -14.71 -10.71
N ALA A 99 0.74 -13.57 -10.88
CA ALA A 99 0.54 -12.94 -12.17
C ALA A 99 1.86 -12.63 -12.90
N LEU A 100 2.88 -12.17 -12.18
CA LEU A 100 4.21 -11.93 -12.73
C LEU A 100 4.92 -13.23 -13.12
N CYS A 101 4.85 -14.28 -12.29
CA CYS A 101 5.41 -15.59 -12.60
C CYS A 101 4.76 -16.20 -13.84
N ASP A 102 3.43 -16.12 -13.98
CA ASP A 102 2.66 -16.60 -15.13
C ASP A 102 3.04 -15.84 -16.41
N GLN A 103 3.48 -14.58 -16.31
CA GLN A 103 4.03 -13.77 -17.42
C GLN A 103 5.53 -14.02 -17.70
N GLY A 104 6.12 -15.04 -17.07
CA GLY A 104 7.51 -15.44 -17.32
C GLY A 104 8.57 -14.64 -16.59
N TYR A 105 8.20 -13.79 -15.63
CA TYR A 105 9.16 -13.12 -14.77
C TYR A 105 9.76 -14.07 -13.73
N PHE A 106 10.96 -13.77 -13.30
CA PHE A 106 11.51 -14.34 -12.07
C PHE A 106 11.24 -13.34 -10.93
N VAL A 107 10.57 -13.80 -9.88
CA VAL A 107 10.16 -12.93 -8.78
C VAL A 107 11.02 -13.15 -7.53
N ILE A 108 11.60 -12.08 -7.00
CA ILE A 108 12.17 -12.05 -5.66
C ILE A 108 11.04 -11.63 -4.72
N ALA A 109 10.48 -12.62 -4.02
CA ALA A 109 9.41 -12.44 -3.06
C ALA A 109 9.99 -12.00 -1.71
N ALA A 110 9.93 -10.69 -1.43
CA ALA A 110 10.44 -10.11 -0.20
C ALA A 110 9.40 -10.23 0.92
N VAL A 111 9.68 -11.07 1.91
CA VAL A 111 8.72 -11.47 2.96
C VAL A 111 9.41 -11.60 4.32
N ARG A 112 8.63 -11.48 5.40
CA ARG A 112 9.12 -11.71 6.77
C ARG A 112 9.40 -13.19 7.04
N ASP A 113 8.51 -14.04 6.55
CA ASP A 113 8.53 -15.50 6.73
C ASP A 113 8.62 -16.18 5.36
N THR A 114 9.81 -16.71 5.06
CA THR A 114 10.11 -17.40 3.80
C THR A 114 9.46 -18.76 3.71
N ALA A 115 9.30 -19.47 4.83
CA ALA A 115 8.66 -20.78 4.86
C ALA A 115 7.15 -20.65 4.57
N LYS A 116 6.51 -19.64 5.15
CA LYS A 116 5.13 -19.30 4.80
C LYS A 116 4.99 -18.96 3.32
N MET A 117 5.94 -18.18 2.75
CA MET A 117 5.89 -17.86 1.32
C MET A 117 5.96 -19.12 0.46
N ASP A 118 6.83 -20.07 0.79
CA ASP A 118 6.96 -21.31 0.04
C ASP A 118 5.68 -22.16 0.11
N ALA A 119 5.04 -22.23 1.28
CA ALA A 119 3.79 -22.96 1.46
C ALA A 119 2.65 -22.33 0.62
N VAL A 120 2.41 -21.02 0.75
CA VAL A 120 1.33 -20.33 0.01
C VAL A 120 1.59 -20.27 -1.50
N ALA A 121 2.85 -20.23 -1.93
CA ALA A 121 3.21 -20.31 -3.34
C ALA A 121 2.85 -21.68 -3.93
N GLN A 122 3.12 -22.77 -3.21
CA GLN A 122 2.74 -24.11 -3.61
C GLN A 122 1.21 -24.25 -3.70
N GLU A 123 0.48 -23.80 -2.68
CA GLU A 123 -0.99 -23.81 -2.66
C GLU A 123 -1.58 -23.00 -3.82
N SER A 124 -0.96 -21.88 -4.18
CA SER A 124 -1.38 -21.01 -5.28
C SER A 124 -0.93 -21.51 -6.66
N GLY A 125 -0.20 -22.63 -6.75
CA GLY A 125 0.31 -23.18 -8.00
C GLY A 125 1.44 -22.34 -8.62
N ILE A 126 2.21 -21.59 -7.82
CA ILE A 126 3.39 -20.86 -8.30
C ILE A 126 4.58 -21.84 -8.39
N SER A 127 5.17 -21.96 -9.56
CA SER A 127 6.32 -22.86 -9.77
C SER A 127 7.52 -22.42 -8.91
N LYS A 128 8.15 -23.37 -8.23
CA LYS A 128 9.38 -23.13 -7.45
C LYS A 128 10.53 -22.55 -8.28
N ASN A 129 10.50 -22.77 -9.60
CA ASN A 129 11.50 -22.22 -10.51
C ASN A 129 11.21 -20.77 -10.93
N SER A 130 10.08 -20.19 -10.55
CA SER A 130 9.66 -18.85 -10.97
C SER A 130 9.89 -17.78 -9.91
N TYR A 131 10.22 -18.14 -8.67
CA TYR A 131 10.47 -17.17 -7.61
C TYR A 131 11.56 -17.66 -6.65
N VAL A 132 12.00 -16.74 -5.82
CA VAL A 132 12.78 -17.01 -4.60
C VAL A 132 12.21 -16.16 -3.47
N ALA A 133 11.97 -16.81 -2.32
CA ALA A 133 11.60 -16.10 -1.10
C ALA A 133 12.86 -15.58 -0.40
N MET A 134 12.90 -14.28 -0.11
CA MET A 134 13.99 -13.66 0.64
C MET A 134 13.44 -12.90 1.84
N LYS A 135 14.13 -13.02 2.98
CA LYS A 135 13.71 -12.34 4.21
C LYS A 135 13.88 -10.83 4.10
N LEU A 136 12.80 -10.12 4.41
CA LEU A 136 12.75 -8.67 4.54
C LEU A 136 11.80 -8.28 5.68
N GLU A 137 12.32 -7.55 6.67
CA GLU A 137 11.53 -6.87 7.71
C GLU A 137 11.62 -5.36 7.50
N LEU A 138 10.52 -4.76 7.03
CA LEU A 138 10.49 -3.32 6.76
C LEU A 138 10.46 -2.46 8.04
N ALA A 139 10.15 -3.06 9.19
CA ALA A 139 10.27 -2.40 10.49
C ALA A 139 11.72 -2.30 10.99
N SER A 140 12.71 -2.69 10.18
CA SER A 140 14.13 -2.58 10.48
C SER A 140 14.88 -2.11 9.24
N LEU A 141 15.42 -0.91 9.28
CA LEU A 141 16.20 -0.35 8.17
C LEU A 141 17.47 -1.18 7.90
N GLN A 142 18.06 -1.76 8.95
CA GLN A 142 19.15 -2.72 8.76
C GLN A 142 18.73 -3.97 7.99
N SER A 143 17.53 -4.51 8.26
CA SER A 143 16.99 -5.64 7.49
C SER A 143 16.78 -5.30 6.01
N VAL A 144 16.39 -4.07 5.69
CA VAL A 144 16.29 -3.61 4.30
C VAL A 144 17.66 -3.60 3.62
N LYS A 145 18.69 -3.10 4.29
CA LYS A 145 20.08 -3.11 3.80
C LYS A 145 20.59 -4.52 3.56
N ASP A 146 20.36 -5.42 4.53
CA ASP A 146 20.78 -6.83 4.43
C ASP A 146 20.03 -7.55 3.29
N PHE A 147 18.75 -7.28 3.11
CA PHE A 147 17.98 -7.82 1.98
C PHE A 147 18.55 -7.40 0.63
N VAL A 148 18.91 -6.13 0.45
CA VAL A 148 19.51 -5.65 -0.80
C VAL A 148 20.89 -6.28 -1.01
N LEU A 149 21.68 -6.43 0.04
CA LEU A 149 22.95 -7.15 -0.04
C LEU A 149 22.75 -8.60 -0.48
N ASN A 150 21.75 -9.29 0.06
CA ASN A 150 21.41 -10.66 -0.32
C ASN A 150 21.00 -10.76 -1.79
N ILE A 151 20.23 -9.80 -2.31
CA ILE A 151 19.91 -9.73 -3.76
C ILE A 151 21.21 -9.62 -4.58
N LYS A 152 22.09 -8.70 -4.20
CA LYS A 152 23.36 -8.46 -4.93
C LYS A 152 24.31 -9.67 -4.88
N LEU A 153 24.29 -10.42 -3.79
CA LEU A 153 25.05 -11.68 -3.67
C LEU A 153 24.42 -12.82 -4.48
N PHE A 154 23.09 -12.90 -4.51
CA PHE A 154 22.35 -13.92 -5.25
C PHE A 154 22.43 -13.71 -6.76
N LEU A 155 22.32 -12.47 -7.21
CA LEU A 155 22.32 -12.07 -8.62
C LEU A 155 23.26 -10.89 -8.85
N PRO A 156 24.59 -11.14 -8.84
CA PRO A 156 25.60 -10.07 -9.00
C PRO A 156 25.36 -9.27 -10.27
N ALA A 157 25.32 -7.95 -10.14
CA ALA A 157 25.16 -6.99 -11.24
C ALA A 157 23.94 -7.21 -12.14
N ARG A 158 22.96 -8.03 -11.74
CA ARG A 158 21.75 -8.29 -12.51
C ARG A 158 20.81 -7.08 -12.48
N PRO A 159 20.32 -6.62 -13.65
CA PRO A 159 19.29 -5.58 -13.70
C PRO A 159 18.00 -6.03 -13.06
N ILE A 160 17.32 -5.14 -12.32
CA ILE A 160 15.97 -5.33 -11.80
C ILE A 160 14.99 -4.56 -12.70
N ASN A 161 14.08 -5.27 -13.32
CA ASN A 161 13.11 -4.67 -14.24
C ASN A 161 11.97 -3.99 -13.49
N HIS A 162 11.50 -4.59 -12.38
CA HIS A 162 10.37 -4.06 -11.63
C HIS A 162 10.62 -4.16 -10.13
N LEU A 163 10.35 -3.06 -9.43
CA LEU A 163 10.30 -2.99 -7.97
C LEU A 163 8.89 -2.60 -7.55
N ILE A 164 8.26 -3.45 -6.74
CA ILE A 164 6.89 -3.28 -6.29
C ILE A 164 6.88 -3.18 -4.76
N CYS A 165 6.73 -1.96 -4.26
CA CYS A 165 6.60 -1.64 -2.84
C CYS A 165 5.14 -1.79 -2.41
N ASN A 166 4.72 -3.03 -2.08
CA ASN A 166 3.34 -3.38 -1.80
C ASN A 166 3.04 -3.57 -0.31
N ALA A 167 3.99 -4.10 0.46
CA ALA A 167 3.76 -4.38 1.90
C ALA A 167 3.22 -3.15 2.65
N ALA A 168 2.30 -3.39 3.58
CA ALA A 168 1.81 -2.33 4.46
C ALA A 168 1.28 -2.90 5.78
N VAL A 169 1.29 -2.05 6.80
CA VAL A 169 0.60 -2.24 8.07
C VAL A 169 -0.47 -1.17 8.23
N TYR A 170 -1.57 -1.53 8.89
CA TYR A 170 -2.67 -0.64 9.24
C TYR A 170 -3.13 -0.98 10.66
N LEU A 171 -2.86 -0.10 11.61
CA LEU A 171 -3.06 -0.30 13.05
C LEU A 171 -4.02 0.77 13.60
N PRO A 172 -5.28 0.80 13.13
CA PRO A 172 -6.21 1.90 13.41
C PRO A 172 -6.79 1.88 14.83
N THR A 173 -6.69 0.75 15.53
CA THR A 173 -7.31 0.54 16.85
C THR A 173 -6.31 0.62 18.00
N ASP A 174 -5.03 0.78 17.70
CA ASP A 174 -4.00 0.89 18.72
C ASP A 174 -4.14 2.22 19.47
N PRO A 175 -4.25 2.21 20.80
CA PRO A 175 -4.39 3.44 21.58
C PRO A 175 -3.07 4.20 21.73
N THR A 176 -1.96 3.52 21.50
CA THR A 176 -0.59 4.03 21.59
C THR A 176 0.22 3.63 20.38
N PRO A 177 1.23 4.41 19.97
CA PRO A 177 2.04 4.07 18.81
C PRO A 177 2.89 2.83 19.06
N SER A 178 2.90 1.93 18.06
CA SER A 178 3.92 0.89 17.95
C SER A 178 5.13 1.44 17.20
N TRP A 179 6.34 0.94 17.52
CA TRP A 179 7.59 1.48 17.01
C TRP A 179 8.38 0.44 16.24
N THR A 180 9.06 0.88 15.19
CA THR A 180 10.06 0.07 14.47
C THR A 180 11.34 -0.09 15.29
N ASP A 181 12.25 -0.95 14.85
CA ASP A 181 13.56 -1.13 15.49
C ASP A 181 14.37 0.19 15.53
N ASP A 182 14.13 1.06 14.53
CA ASP A 182 14.79 2.36 14.39
C ASP A 182 14.05 3.50 15.12
N GLY A 183 12.96 3.17 15.84
CA GLY A 183 12.18 4.11 16.66
C GLY A 183 11.26 5.04 15.87
N TYR A 184 10.86 4.70 14.65
CA TYR A 184 9.79 5.37 13.92
C TYR A 184 8.43 4.73 14.22
N GLU A 185 7.35 5.54 14.13
CA GLU A 185 6.00 4.98 14.22
C GLU A 185 5.81 3.91 13.12
N MET A 186 5.10 2.84 13.46
CA MET A 186 5.08 1.61 12.66
C MET A 186 4.58 1.82 11.23
N SER A 187 3.53 2.63 11.01
CA SER A 187 3.04 2.92 9.65
C SER A 187 4.02 3.78 8.87
N LEU A 188 4.64 4.77 9.50
CA LEU A 188 5.68 5.60 8.89
C LEU A 188 6.91 4.77 8.52
N GLY A 189 7.39 3.95 9.44
CA GLY A 189 8.59 3.13 9.24
C GLY A 189 8.38 2.06 8.16
N VAL A 190 7.35 1.23 8.30
CA VAL A 190 7.10 0.09 7.40
C VAL A 190 6.59 0.54 6.03
N ASN A 191 5.53 1.39 6.01
CA ASN A 191 4.87 1.71 4.74
C ASN A 191 5.68 2.70 3.90
N HIS A 192 6.46 3.58 4.55
CA HIS A 192 7.20 4.65 3.89
C HIS A 192 8.72 4.49 3.96
N LEU A 193 9.35 4.62 5.14
CA LEU A 193 10.81 4.70 5.25
C LEU A 193 11.52 3.43 4.80
N GLY A 194 11.01 2.25 5.17
CA GLY A 194 11.57 0.96 4.72
C GLY A 194 11.51 0.82 3.19
N HIS A 195 10.42 1.23 2.55
CA HIS A 195 10.31 1.23 1.10
C HIS A 195 11.15 2.34 0.45
N PHE A 196 11.20 3.51 1.06
CA PHE A 196 12.06 4.60 0.58
C PHE A 196 13.52 4.16 0.53
N LEU A 197 14.05 3.59 1.62
CA LEU A 197 15.40 3.03 1.66
C LEU A 197 15.60 1.93 0.61
N LEU A 198 14.64 1.01 0.49
CA LEU A 198 14.71 -0.07 -0.49
C LEU A 198 14.85 0.46 -1.92
N VAL A 199 14.07 1.49 -2.29
CA VAL A 199 14.16 2.14 -3.60
C VAL A 199 15.54 2.79 -3.79
N GLN A 200 16.05 3.54 -2.80
CA GLN A 200 17.35 4.18 -2.89
C GLN A 200 18.47 3.16 -3.10
N LEU A 201 18.48 2.06 -2.35
CA LEU A 201 19.50 1.03 -2.43
C LEU A 201 19.45 0.19 -3.71
N LEU A 202 18.25 0.02 -4.31
CA LEU A 202 18.04 -0.74 -5.57
C LEU A 202 18.02 0.16 -6.82
N LEU A 203 18.11 1.47 -6.67
CA LEU A 203 18.11 2.40 -7.81
C LEU A 203 19.23 2.10 -8.83
N PRO A 204 20.45 1.72 -8.43
CA PRO A 204 21.51 1.31 -9.38
C PRO A 204 21.10 0.11 -10.23
N GLU A 205 20.44 -0.90 -9.66
CA GLU A 205 19.99 -2.11 -10.35
C GLU A 205 18.80 -1.83 -11.28
N LEU A 206 17.86 -0.95 -10.85
CA LEU A 206 16.76 -0.47 -11.68
C LEU A 206 17.28 0.31 -12.89
N LYS A 207 18.23 1.21 -12.67
CA LYS A 207 18.85 2.02 -13.73
C LYS A 207 19.51 1.20 -14.84
N ARG A 208 19.98 -0.02 -14.53
CA ARG A 208 20.59 -0.95 -15.51
C ARG A 208 19.55 -1.61 -16.42
N ALA A 209 18.30 -1.67 -16.01
CA ALA A 209 17.24 -2.31 -16.78
C ALA A 209 16.55 -1.29 -17.71
N ARG A 210 16.53 -1.60 -19.02
CA ARG A 210 15.76 -0.76 -19.96
C ARG A 210 14.27 -0.85 -19.62
N GLY A 211 13.63 0.32 -19.42
CA GLY A 211 12.20 0.40 -19.10
C GLY A 211 11.86 -0.11 -17.70
N ALA A 212 12.79 0.03 -16.75
CA ALA A 212 12.54 -0.33 -15.36
C ALA A 212 11.38 0.47 -14.77
N ARG A 213 10.59 -0.18 -13.92
CA ARG A 213 9.47 0.45 -13.22
C ARG A 213 9.56 0.21 -11.72
N CYS A 214 9.40 1.30 -10.97
CA CYS A 214 9.23 1.30 -9.52
C CYS A 214 7.82 1.74 -9.19
N CYS A 215 7.03 0.85 -8.60
CA CYS A 215 5.66 1.11 -8.21
C CYS A 215 5.49 1.04 -6.70
N ILE A 216 4.98 2.11 -6.07
CA ILE A 216 4.70 2.18 -4.65
C ILE A 216 3.19 2.24 -4.44
N VAL A 217 2.64 1.26 -3.72
CA VAL A 217 1.20 1.16 -3.51
C VAL A 217 0.71 2.30 -2.62
N GLY A 218 -0.11 3.17 -3.19
CA GLY A 218 -0.79 4.28 -2.52
C GLY A 218 -2.10 3.85 -1.87
N SER A 219 -2.98 4.82 -1.65
CA SER A 219 -4.33 4.58 -1.16
C SER A 219 -5.23 5.76 -1.49
N VAL A 220 -6.50 5.49 -1.80
CA VAL A 220 -7.52 6.55 -1.93
C VAL A 220 -7.68 7.37 -0.65
N THR A 221 -7.46 6.76 0.53
CA THR A 221 -7.57 7.47 1.82
C THR A 221 -6.39 8.40 2.11
N GLY A 222 -5.27 8.24 1.41
CA GLY A 222 -4.14 9.17 1.44
C GLY A 222 -4.26 10.31 0.41
N ASN A 223 -5.24 10.25 -0.49
CA ASN A 223 -5.45 11.23 -1.56
C ASN A 223 -6.75 12.00 -1.34
N SER A 224 -6.66 13.24 -0.88
CA SER A 224 -7.82 14.07 -0.57
C SER A 224 -8.68 14.49 -1.79
N ASN A 225 -8.26 14.18 -3.01
CA ASN A 225 -9.09 14.33 -4.21
C ASN A 225 -10.14 13.22 -4.35
N THR A 226 -10.08 12.18 -3.56
CA THR A 226 -11.06 11.09 -3.59
C THR A 226 -12.11 11.27 -2.49
N ILE A 227 -13.30 10.72 -2.69
CA ILE A 227 -14.37 10.74 -1.68
C ILE A 227 -13.86 10.09 -0.37
N ALA A 228 -13.18 8.96 -0.47
CA ALA A 228 -12.62 8.29 0.71
C ALA A 228 -11.55 9.15 1.41
N GLY A 229 -10.71 9.87 0.66
CA GLY A 229 -9.69 10.75 1.22
C GLY A 229 -10.26 11.99 1.90
N GLN A 230 -11.41 12.50 1.45
CA GLN A 230 -12.05 13.69 2.02
C GLN A 230 -12.93 13.38 3.24
N PHE A 231 -13.72 12.31 3.15
CA PHE A 231 -14.82 12.08 4.09
C PHE A 231 -14.55 10.99 5.12
N VAL A 232 -13.61 10.05 4.88
CA VAL A 232 -13.22 9.07 5.90
C VAL A 232 -12.26 9.71 6.89
N LYS A 233 -12.77 10.08 8.05
CA LYS A 233 -11.95 10.69 9.10
C LYS A 233 -11.09 9.63 9.82
N PRO A 234 -9.92 10.03 10.35
CA PRO A 234 -9.23 11.29 10.13
C PRO A 234 -8.74 11.43 8.68
N VAL A 235 -8.57 12.65 8.18
CA VAL A 235 -8.03 12.94 6.84
C VAL A 235 -6.50 12.98 6.87
N ALA A 236 -5.85 12.50 5.84
CA ALA A 236 -4.40 12.63 5.69
C ALA A 236 -3.96 14.10 5.67
N LYS A 237 -2.96 14.43 6.47
CA LYS A 237 -2.42 15.79 6.56
C LYS A 237 -0.93 15.73 6.91
N LEU A 238 -0.07 16.13 6.00
CA LEU A 238 1.38 16.07 6.17
C LEU A 238 1.96 17.31 6.86
N SER A 239 1.30 18.46 6.76
CA SER A 239 1.79 19.74 7.32
C SER A 239 3.21 20.04 6.83
N ASN A 240 4.11 20.48 7.73
CA ASN A 240 5.53 20.70 7.43
C ASN A 240 6.41 19.47 7.67
N LEU A 241 5.82 18.31 7.94
CA LEU A 241 6.53 17.05 8.22
C LEU A 241 7.54 17.15 9.39
N GLU A 242 7.22 17.97 10.38
CA GLU A 242 8.10 18.19 11.54
C GLU A 242 8.31 16.90 12.34
N GLY A 243 7.29 16.02 12.37
CA GLY A 243 7.41 14.73 13.02
C GLY A 243 8.36 13.78 12.29
N LEU A 244 8.33 13.77 10.95
CA LEU A 244 9.31 13.03 10.16
C LEU A 244 10.72 13.63 10.33
N ARG A 245 10.84 14.96 10.37
CA ARG A 245 12.10 15.67 10.60
C ARG A 245 12.69 15.40 12.00
N ALA A 246 11.83 15.18 13.00
CA ALA A 246 12.29 14.86 14.36
C ALA A 246 13.11 13.56 14.43
N GLY A 247 12.96 12.68 13.44
CA GLY A 247 13.76 11.46 13.31
C GLY A 247 13.22 10.28 14.09
N GLY A 248 14.05 9.24 14.20
CA GLY A 248 13.74 8.01 14.92
C GLY A 248 13.80 8.17 16.46
N ASN A 249 14.12 7.08 17.16
CA ASN A 249 14.20 7.04 18.62
C ASN A 249 12.91 7.47 19.34
N LYS A 250 11.76 7.22 18.72
CA LYS A 250 10.42 7.57 19.24
C LYS A 250 10.20 9.08 19.42
N ALA A 251 10.88 9.89 18.64
CA ALA A 251 10.81 11.35 18.72
C ALA A 251 9.43 11.90 18.33
N SER A 252 8.71 11.21 17.44
CA SER A 252 7.35 11.60 17.05
C SER A 252 6.50 10.40 16.67
N ALA A 253 5.26 10.38 17.16
CA ALA A 253 4.26 9.37 16.80
C ALA A 253 3.52 9.70 15.48
N MET A 254 3.60 10.95 15.00
CA MET A 254 2.94 11.39 13.77
C MET A 254 3.93 12.09 12.87
N ALA A 255 3.90 11.76 11.58
CA ALA A 255 4.81 12.35 10.59
C ALA A 255 4.60 13.87 10.42
N SER A 256 3.38 14.35 10.61
CA SER A 256 2.99 15.75 10.46
C SER A 256 3.59 16.66 11.53
N SER A 257 3.53 16.26 12.81
CA SER A 257 4.04 17.05 13.95
C SER A 257 4.27 16.18 15.20
N PRO A 258 5.36 16.41 15.96
CA PRO A 258 5.60 15.75 17.24
C PRO A 258 4.54 16.08 18.31
N ALA A 259 3.92 17.25 18.22
CA ALA A 259 2.88 17.68 19.16
C ALA A 259 1.49 17.09 18.87
N GLU A 260 1.32 16.42 17.72
CA GLU A 260 0.03 15.83 17.35
C GLU A 260 -0.21 14.55 18.13
N ARG A 261 -1.45 14.42 18.67
CA ARG A 261 -1.85 13.18 19.35
C ARG A 261 -1.86 12.02 18.36
N PHE A 262 -1.36 10.87 18.80
CA PHE A 262 -1.35 9.67 17.99
C PHE A 262 -2.76 9.23 17.60
N ASP A 263 -2.90 8.88 16.31
CA ASP A 263 -4.07 8.25 15.70
C ASP A 263 -3.56 7.27 14.63
N GLY A 264 -3.72 5.98 14.87
CA GLY A 264 -3.19 4.94 13.99
C GLY A 264 -3.82 4.93 12.59
N ALA A 265 -5.09 5.34 12.48
CA ALA A 265 -5.75 5.47 11.18
C ALA A 265 -5.18 6.65 10.37
N LYS A 266 -4.88 7.77 11.04
CA LYS A 266 -4.22 8.92 10.42
C LYS A 266 -2.77 8.59 10.05
N ALA A 267 -2.02 7.94 10.94
CA ALA A 267 -0.63 7.54 10.67
C ALA A 267 -0.52 6.69 9.40
N TYR A 268 -1.43 5.72 9.21
CA TYR A 268 -1.52 4.97 7.97
C TYR A 268 -1.79 5.85 6.76
N LYS A 269 -2.79 6.74 6.83
CA LYS A 269 -3.18 7.60 5.70
C LYS A 269 -2.06 8.59 5.34
N ASP A 270 -1.40 9.14 6.34
CA ASP A 270 -0.23 10.01 6.15
C ASP A 270 0.93 9.25 5.50
N SER A 271 1.21 7.99 5.90
CA SER A 271 2.23 7.15 5.27
C SER A 271 1.92 6.86 3.79
N LYS A 272 0.63 6.67 3.45
CA LYS A 272 0.21 6.47 2.06
C LYS A 272 0.24 7.76 1.24
N ALA A 273 -0.05 8.91 1.84
CA ALA A 273 0.16 10.20 1.20
C ALA A 273 1.66 10.46 0.94
N LEU A 274 2.54 10.18 1.92
CA LEU A 274 4.00 10.24 1.75
C LEU A 274 4.51 9.38 0.61
N ASN A 275 3.97 8.16 0.44
CA ASN A 275 4.34 7.30 -0.68
C ASN A 275 4.04 7.94 -2.03
N MET A 276 2.88 8.59 -2.17
CA MET A 276 2.51 9.27 -3.41
C MET A 276 3.34 10.54 -3.65
N VAL A 277 3.60 11.32 -2.61
CA VAL A 277 4.51 12.49 -2.65
C VAL A 277 5.91 12.05 -3.09
N THR A 278 6.41 10.97 -2.50
CA THR A 278 7.75 10.44 -2.81
C THR A 278 7.85 9.92 -4.25
N VAL A 279 6.79 9.29 -4.78
CA VAL A 279 6.75 8.88 -6.19
C VAL A 279 6.92 10.08 -7.12
N LEU A 280 6.22 11.18 -6.87
CA LEU A 280 6.36 12.41 -7.66
C LEU A 280 7.76 13.02 -7.53
N GLU A 281 8.32 13.04 -6.33
CA GLU A 281 9.64 13.61 -6.13
C GLU A 281 10.76 12.73 -6.73
N MET A 282 10.64 11.41 -6.67
CA MET A 282 11.53 10.48 -7.36
C MET A 282 11.41 10.63 -8.90
N HIS A 283 10.20 10.85 -9.42
CA HIS A 283 10.02 11.18 -10.83
C HIS A 283 10.81 12.44 -11.20
N ARG A 284 10.65 13.53 -10.46
CA ARG A 284 11.35 14.81 -10.72
C ARG A 284 12.88 14.67 -10.65
N ARG A 285 13.40 13.95 -9.65
CA ARG A 285 14.84 13.80 -9.40
C ARG A 285 15.53 12.79 -10.29
N TYR A 286 14.87 11.69 -10.62
CA TYR A 286 15.52 10.50 -11.17
C TYR A 286 15.07 10.11 -12.57
N HIS A 287 13.79 10.30 -12.95
CA HIS A 287 13.26 9.76 -14.19
C HIS A 287 14.07 10.14 -15.43
N ASN A 288 14.28 11.44 -15.65
CA ASN A 288 15.03 11.93 -16.84
C ASN A 288 16.49 11.48 -16.87
N LYS A 289 17.10 11.22 -15.71
CA LYS A 289 18.50 10.80 -15.59
C LYS A 289 18.70 9.30 -15.70
N THR A 290 17.68 8.51 -15.39
CA THR A 290 17.81 7.06 -15.23
C THR A 290 16.95 6.25 -16.18
N GLY A 291 15.89 6.84 -16.73
CA GLY A 291 14.85 6.16 -17.50
C GLY A 291 13.92 5.29 -16.64
N VAL A 292 14.10 5.24 -15.32
CA VAL A 292 13.21 4.49 -14.42
C VAL A 292 11.86 5.19 -14.33
N VAL A 293 10.79 4.43 -14.51
CA VAL A 293 9.41 4.91 -14.37
C VAL A 293 8.97 4.75 -12.92
N PHE A 294 8.61 5.85 -12.28
CA PHE A 294 8.06 5.86 -10.91
C PHE A 294 6.56 6.07 -10.97
N SER A 295 5.80 5.22 -10.32
CA SER A 295 4.35 5.32 -10.27
C SER A 295 3.78 4.90 -8.93
N SER A 296 2.56 5.34 -8.67
CA SER A 296 1.73 4.83 -7.58
C SER A 296 0.45 4.25 -8.14
N LEU A 297 -0.26 3.46 -7.36
CA LEU A 297 -1.57 2.97 -7.75
C LEU A 297 -2.52 2.80 -6.56
N TYR A 298 -3.81 2.77 -6.88
CA TYR A 298 -4.86 2.24 -6.04
C TYR A 298 -5.49 1.02 -6.72
N PRO A 299 -5.29 -0.19 -6.19
CA PRO A 299 -5.74 -1.42 -6.87
C PRO A 299 -7.24 -1.69 -6.74
N GLY A 300 -7.95 -0.92 -5.92
CA GLY A 300 -9.35 -1.14 -5.57
C GLY A 300 -9.53 -1.41 -4.07
N CYS A 301 -10.78 -1.47 -3.60
CA CYS A 301 -11.09 -1.83 -2.22
C CYS A 301 -11.18 -3.34 -2.07
N ILE A 302 -10.15 -3.91 -1.45
CA ILE A 302 -10.05 -5.35 -1.18
C ILE A 302 -10.42 -5.54 0.28
N ALA A 303 -11.71 -5.67 0.54
CA ALA A 303 -12.27 -5.63 1.89
C ALA A 303 -11.91 -6.87 2.75
N GLU A 304 -11.46 -7.96 2.13
CA GLU A 304 -11.16 -9.24 2.78
C GLU A 304 -9.67 -9.42 3.11
N THR A 305 -8.82 -8.42 2.84
CA THR A 305 -7.38 -8.56 3.06
C THR A 305 -6.98 -8.53 4.52
N ASN A 306 -5.84 -9.15 4.80
CA ASN A 306 -5.17 -9.07 6.12
C ASN A 306 -4.82 -7.64 6.55
N LEU A 307 -4.97 -6.63 5.69
CA LEU A 307 -4.80 -5.23 6.05
C LEU A 307 -5.80 -4.79 7.13
N PHE A 308 -7.02 -5.34 7.10
CA PHE A 308 -8.09 -5.05 8.06
C PHE A 308 -8.12 -5.99 9.28
N ARG A 309 -7.07 -6.82 9.51
CA ARG A 309 -7.03 -7.81 10.59
C ARG A 309 -7.20 -7.20 11.98
N GLU A 310 -6.76 -5.94 12.18
CA GLU A 310 -6.88 -5.20 13.45
C GLU A 310 -8.26 -4.56 13.64
N LYS A 311 -9.09 -4.54 12.61
CA LYS A 311 -10.46 -4.06 12.75
C LYS A 311 -11.33 -5.07 13.50
N ARG A 312 -12.35 -4.57 14.21
CA ARG A 312 -13.30 -5.41 14.96
C ARG A 312 -13.95 -6.45 14.06
N GLN A 313 -14.26 -7.63 14.61
CA GLN A 313 -14.82 -8.75 13.85
C GLN A 313 -16.08 -8.36 13.07
N TRP A 314 -17.03 -7.67 13.71
CA TRP A 314 -18.25 -7.20 13.04
C TRP A 314 -17.99 -6.32 11.80
N PHE A 315 -16.95 -5.48 11.87
CA PHE A 315 -16.54 -4.65 10.71
C PHE A 315 -16.02 -5.54 9.58
N ARG A 316 -15.17 -6.49 9.90
CA ARG A 316 -14.61 -7.43 8.91
C ARG A 316 -15.67 -8.31 8.25
N ASP A 317 -16.76 -8.61 8.95
CA ASP A 317 -17.86 -9.42 8.43
C ASP A 317 -18.82 -8.58 7.54
N ILE A 318 -19.11 -7.35 7.93
CA ILE A 318 -20.09 -6.49 7.24
C ILE A 318 -19.45 -5.70 6.10
N PHE A 319 -18.22 -5.23 6.26
CA PHE A 319 -17.58 -4.36 5.29
C PHE A 319 -17.44 -4.98 3.89
N PRO A 320 -17.02 -6.26 3.72
CA PRO A 320 -16.99 -6.90 2.40
C PRO A 320 -18.37 -6.99 1.75
N VAL A 321 -19.41 -7.34 2.53
CA VAL A 321 -20.79 -7.43 2.02
C VAL A 321 -21.26 -6.06 1.56
N PHE A 322 -20.99 -5.02 2.35
CA PHE A 322 -21.31 -3.64 1.99
C PHE A 322 -20.60 -3.20 0.71
N MET A 323 -19.27 -3.43 0.62
CA MET A 323 -18.49 -3.05 -0.56
C MET A 323 -18.94 -3.80 -1.83
N LYS A 324 -19.35 -5.07 -1.70
CA LYS A 324 -19.96 -5.84 -2.79
C LYS A 324 -21.31 -5.26 -3.21
N SER A 325 -22.17 -4.87 -2.25
CA SER A 325 -23.50 -4.34 -2.54
C SER A 325 -23.49 -3.01 -3.28
N ILE A 326 -22.48 -2.15 -3.03
CA ILE A 326 -22.30 -0.89 -3.73
C ILE A 326 -21.40 -0.99 -4.98
N GLY A 327 -20.92 -2.19 -5.30
CA GLY A 327 -20.06 -2.45 -6.45
C GLY A 327 -18.64 -1.91 -6.32
N ALA A 328 -18.18 -1.55 -5.11
CA ALA A 328 -16.84 -1.01 -4.85
C ALA A 328 -15.80 -2.09 -4.48
N TYR A 329 -16.22 -3.32 -4.34
CA TYR A 329 -15.37 -4.46 -4.02
C TYR A 329 -14.48 -4.85 -5.21
N VAL A 330 -13.23 -5.20 -4.89
CA VAL A 330 -12.28 -5.82 -5.82
C VAL A 330 -11.71 -7.07 -5.15
N SER A 331 -11.63 -8.19 -5.87
CA SER A 331 -11.02 -9.41 -5.36
C SER A 331 -9.50 -9.28 -5.20
N GLU A 332 -8.89 -10.06 -4.31
CA GLU A 332 -7.43 -10.12 -4.18
C GLU A 332 -6.74 -10.51 -5.50
N LYS A 333 -7.35 -11.42 -6.26
CA LYS A 333 -6.85 -11.85 -7.56
C LYS A 333 -6.78 -10.66 -8.54
N GLU A 334 -7.89 -9.98 -8.75
CA GLU A 334 -7.97 -8.84 -9.67
C GLU A 334 -7.05 -7.69 -9.24
N ALA A 335 -7.00 -7.40 -7.95
CA ALA A 335 -6.11 -6.37 -7.42
C ALA A 335 -4.62 -6.73 -7.64
N GLY A 336 -4.25 -8.01 -7.53
CA GLY A 336 -2.91 -8.49 -7.85
C GLY A 336 -2.59 -8.38 -9.34
N GLU A 337 -3.53 -8.73 -10.21
CA GLU A 337 -3.41 -8.56 -11.66
C GLU A 337 -3.23 -7.08 -12.04
N ARG A 338 -3.97 -6.16 -11.40
CA ARG A 338 -3.82 -4.71 -11.56
C ARG A 338 -2.43 -4.22 -11.14
N LEU A 339 -1.90 -4.76 -10.03
CA LEU A 339 -0.56 -4.42 -9.57
C LEU A 339 0.51 -4.91 -10.55
N ALA A 340 0.37 -6.12 -11.09
CA ALA A 340 1.22 -6.62 -12.16
C ALA A 340 1.07 -5.78 -13.43
N GLN A 341 -0.16 -5.44 -13.83
CA GLN A 341 -0.44 -4.61 -15.02
C GLN A 341 0.35 -3.30 -14.99
N VAL A 342 0.35 -2.57 -13.87
CA VAL A 342 1.06 -1.29 -13.78
C VAL A 342 2.55 -1.41 -14.09
N VAL A 343 3.18 -2.54 -13.80
CA VAL A 343 4.62 -2.70 -14.04
C VAL A 343 4.96 -3.40 -15.36
N ILE A 344 4.00 -4.06 -16.04
CA ILE A 344 4.28 -4.76 -17.28
C ILE A 344 3.61 -4.14 -18.52
N ASP A 345 2.42 -3.54 -18.38
CA ASP A 345 1.65 -3.01 -19.50
C ASP A 345 2.34 -1.77 -20.11
N PRO A 346 2.59 -1.74 -21.44
CA PRO A 346 3.14 -0.56 -22.11
C PRO A 346 2.35 0.72 -21.87
N GLN A 347 1.03 0.64 -21.68
CA GLN A 347 0.19 1.80 -21.35
C GLN A 347 0.63 2.50 -20.07
N CYS A 348 1.22 1.76 -19.11
CA CYS A 348 1.68 2.28 -17.83
C CYS A 348 3.14 2.76 -17.85
N SER A 349 3.68 3.12 -19.00
CA SER A 349 5.09 3.57 -19.15
C SER A 349 5.33 5.04 -18.75
N LYS A 350 4.29 5.80 -18.43
CA LYS A 350 4.40 7.19 -17.99
C LYS A 350 4.83 7.25 -16.52
N SER A 351 5.83 8.08 -16.24
CA SER A 351 6.35 8.29 -14.88
C SER A 351 5.65 9.45 -14.18
N GLY A 352 5.57 9.39 -12.85
CA GLY A 352 4.90 10.41 -12.03
C GLY A 352 3.37 10.28 -12.02
N VAL A 353 2.84 9.07 -12.25
CA VAL A 353 1.40 8.82 -12.39
C VAL A 353 0.86 8.03 -11.20
N TYR A 354 -0.39 8.34 -10.84
CA TYR A 354 -1.21 7.56 -9.91
C TYR A 354 -2.25 6.78 -10.69
N TRP A 355 -2.05 5.47 -10.82
CA TRP A 355 -2.92 4.60 -11.58
C TRP A 355 -4.14 4.14 -10.78
N SER A 356 -5.30 4.15 -11.41
CA SER A 356 -6.56 3.64 -10.85
C SER A 356 -7.39 2.98 -11.94
N TRP A 357 -8.48 2.33 -11.55
CA TRP A 357 -9.43 1.70 -12.48
C TRP A 357 -10.80 2.34 -12.32
N ASN A 358 -11.51 2.53 -13.44
CA ASN A 358 -12.80 3.21 -13.43
C ASN A 358 -13.98 2.29 -13.04
N GLY A 359 -13.75 0.99 -12.84
CA GLY A 359 -14.73 0.02 -12.40
C GLY A 359 -16.04 0.01 -13.21
N ASN A 360 -17.12 -0.53 -12.64
CA ASN A 360 -18.43 -0.34 -13.21
C ASN A 360 -18.98 1.07 -12.86
N ALA A 361 -19.83 1.63 -13.71
CA ALA A 361 -20.34 3.01 -13.64
C ALA A 361 -21.14 3.36 -12.35
N ARG A 362 -21.42 2.38 -11.48
CA ARG A 362 -22.09 2.57 -10.19
C ARG A 362 -21.13 2.96 -9.08
N GLN A 363 -19.82 2.97 -9.36
CA GLN A 363 -18.83 3.27 -8.35
C GLN A 363 -18.54 4.76 -8.30
N PHE A 364 -18.46 5.18 -7.06
CA PHE A 364 -18.17 6.49 -6.54
C PHE A 364 -17.30 7.29 -7.50
N GLY A 365 -18.03 7.93 -8.31
CA GLY A 365 -17.83 8.92 -9.26
C GLY A 365 -16.38 9.21 -9.66
N LEU A 366 -16.16 9.06 -10.92
CA LEU A 366 -15.35 10.01 -11.65
C LEU A 366 -15.87 11.40 -11.27
N THR A 367 -15.42 11.93 -10.14
CA THR A 367 -15.63 13.35 -9.87
C THR A 367 -14.76 14.09 -10.87
N THR A 368 -15.37 14.64 -11.88
CA THR A 368 -14.73 15.62 -12.75
C THR A 368 -14.55 16.89 -11.93
N SER A 369 -13.36 17.10 -11.38
CA SER A 369 -12.99 18.42 -10.88
C SER A 369 -12.48 19.27 -12.05
N LYS A 370 -12.95 20.50 -12.13
CA LYS A 370 -12.40 21.48 -13.08
C LYS A 370 -11.12 22.02 -12.49
N VAL A 371 -9.98 21.72 -13.11
CA VAL A 371 -8.68 22.26 -12.71
C VAL A 371 -8.21 23.25 -13.76
N LYS A 372 -7.72 24.39 -13.30
CA LYS A 372 -7.05 25.38 -14.14
C LYS A 372 -5.59 24.94 -14.30
N THR A 373 -5.18 24.62 -15.52
CA THR A 373 -3.79 24.34 -15.86
C THR A 373 -2.96 25.63 -15.81
N GLU A 374 -1.63 25.52 -15.77
CA GLU A 374 -0.71 26.66 -15.72
C GLU A 374 -0.90 27.63 -16.89
N ASP A 375 -1.33 27.13 -18.05
CA ASP A 375 -1.69 27.92 -19.23
C ASP A 375 -3.13 28.50 -19.17
N GLY A 376 -3.80 28.39 -18.04
CA GLY A 376 -5.11 28.98 -17.77
C GLY A 376 -6.32 28.23 -18.35
N LYS A 377 -6.10 27.08 -19.01
CA LYS A 377 -7.18 26.25 -19.53
C LYS A 377 -7.85 25.47 -18.41
N VAL A 378 -9.17 25.38 -18.46
CA VAL A 378 -9.94 24.54 -17.56
C VAL A 378 -10.03 23.13 -18.16
N VAL A 379 -9.36 22.15 -17.54
CA VAL A 379 -9.46 20.75 -17.92
C VAL A 379 -10.30 20.00 -16.89
N ASN A 380 -11.10 19.06 -17.38
CA ASN A 380 -11.83 18.14 -16.51
C ASN A 380 -10.88 17.04 -16.05
N GLN A 381 -10.52 17.03 -14.79
CA GLN A 381 -9.73 15.97 -14.18
C GLN A 381 -10.63 14.82 -13.76
N LYS A 382 -10.18 13.59 -14.07
CA LYS A 382 -10.86 12.36 -13.67
C LYS A 382 -10.26 11.89 -12.35
N THR A 383 -11.03 11.99 -11.26
CA THR A 383 -10.67 11.42 -9.97
C THR A 383 -11.64 10.30 -9.65
N GLY A 384 -11.18 9.20 -9.12
CA GLY A 384 -12.08 8.11 -8.76
C GLY A 384 -11.40 6.93 -8.08
N ALA A 385 -12.21 6.15 -7.41
CA ALA A 385 -11.84 4.87 -6.82
C ALA A 385 -12.75 3.81 -7.44
N GLY A 386 -12.25 3.07 -8.41
CA GLY A 386 -13.03 2.03 -9.07
C GLY A 386 -13.04 0.72 -8.29
N GLY A 387 -14.09 -0.07 -8.44
CA GLY A 387 -14.15 -1.44 -8.00
C GLY A 387 -13.80 -2.44 -9.10
N ALA A 388 -14.46 -3.61 -9.10
CA ALA A 388 -14.17 -4.68 -10.05
C ALA A 388 -14.38 -4.26 -11.49
N GLY A 389 -13.54 -4.80 -12.40
CA GLY A 389 -13.57 -4.52 -13.82
C GLY A 389 -13.08 -3.11 -14.16
N GLY A 390 -13.48 -2.65 -15.33
CA GLY A 390 -13.14 -1.34 -15.85
C GLY A 390 -11.75 -1.27 -16.49
N GLN A 391 -11.41 -0.07 -16.91
CA GLN A 391 -10.14 0.23 -17.56
C GLN A 391 -9.24 1.03 -16.63
N ILE A 392 -7.94 0.84 -16.77
CA ILE A 392 -6.92 1.64 -16.08
C ILE A 392 -6.95 3.09 -16.61
N PHE A 393 -6.72 4.04 -15.72
CA PHE A 393 -6.60 5.46 -16.07
C PHE A 393 -5.62 6.17 -15.16
N GLU A 394 -5.11 7.32 -15.61
CA GLU A 394 -4.30 8.23 -14.81
C GLU A 394 -5.22 9.00 -13.85
N ASN A 395 -5.07 8.72 -12.57
CA ASN A 395 -5.82 9.41 -11.52
C ASN A 395 -5.06 10.66 -11.06
N ASP A 396 -5.80 11.63 -10.54
CA ASP A 396 -5.22 12.87 -10.07
C ASP A 396 -4.75 12.78 -8.63
N PHE A 397 -3.62 13.40 -8.37
CA PHE A 397 -3.13 13.64 -7.03
C PHE A 397 -3.79 14.88 -6.41
N SER A 398 -3.98 14.88 -5.09
CA SER A 398 -4.45 16.06 -4.36
C SER A 398 -3.39 17.18 -4.32
N GLY A 399 -3.85 18.41 -4.07
CA GLY A 399 -2.97 19.57 -3.95
C GLY A 399 -1.81 19.38 -2.98
N MET A 400 -2.05 18.71 -1.84
CA MET A 400 -1.00 18.37 -0.87
C MET A 400 0.09 17.45 -1.47
N ILE A 401 -0.29 16.52 -2.34
CA ILE A 401 0.64 15.55 -2.92
C ILE A 401 1.46 16.18 -4.05
N ILE A 402 0.86 17.05 -4.86
CA ILE A 402 1.55 17.72 -5.96
C ILE A 402 2.43 18.90 -5.52
N ASP A 403 2.22 19.41 -4.30
CA ASP A 403 2.99 20.53 -3.77
C ASP A 403 4.49 20.23 -3.73
N GLU A 404 5.26 20.99 -4.50
CA GLU A 404 6.68 20.76 -4.63
C GLU A 404 7.47 20.99 -3.34
N ARG A 405 7.02 21.92 -2.49
CA ARG A 405 7.67 22.15 -1.20
C ARG A 405 7.51 20.91 -0.30
N THR A 406 6.29 20.38 -0.22
CA THR A 406 6.01 19.12 0.49
C THR A 406 6.82 17.97 -0.08
N GLY A 407 6.94 17.89 -1.43
CA GLY A 407 7.77 16.91 -2.12
C GLY A 407 9.23 16.94 -1.69
N ARG A 408 9.85 18.13 -1.74
CA ARG A 408 11.23 18.33 -1.31
C ARG A 408 11.44 17.97 0.16
N LEU A 409 10.60 18.49 1.06
CA LEU A 409 10.71 18.21 2.50
C LEU A 409 10.54 16.71 2.80
N ALA A 410 9.54 16.05 2.19
CA ALA A 410 9.33 14.63 2.38
C ALA A 410 10.53 13.80 1.95
N PHE A 411 11.10 14.13 0.79
CA PHE A 411 12.27 13.44 0.28
C PHE A 411 13.51 13.68 1.14
N ASP A 412 13.81 14.93 1.47
CA ASP A 412 15.03 15.31 2.19
C ASP A 412 15.00 14.76 3.63
N TYR A 413 13.87 14.86 4.33
CA TYR A 413 13.73 14.27 5.68
C TYR A 413 13.74 12.74 5.65
N SER A 414 13.20 12.10 4.60
CA SER A 414 13.31 10.66 4.43
C SER A 414 14.76 10.24 4.14
N MET A 415 15.53 11.01 3.36
CA MET A 415 16.96 10.78 3.14
C MET A 415 17.74 10.90 4.46
N ASP A 416 17.46 11.92 5.26
CA ASP A 416 18.09 12.07 6.58
C ASP A 416 17.77 10.91 7.51
N ALA A 417 16.51 10.43 7.47
CA ALA A 417 16.07 9.32 8.30
C ALA A 417 16.77 7.99 7.97
N VAL A 418 17.20 7.80 6.72
CA VAL A 418 17.79 6.53 6.25
C VAL A 418 19.28 6.62 5.93
N LYS A 419 19.92 7.78 6.09
CA LYS A 419 21.31 8.05 5.64
C LYS A 419 22.35 7.06 6.15
N ASP A 420 22.21 6.59 7.39
CA ASP A 420 23.16 5.66 8.00
C ASP A 420 23.09 4.24 7.41
N PHE A 421 22.07 3.98 6.59
CA PHE A 421 21.85 2.68 5.93
C PHE A 421 22.10 2.71 4.41
N LEU A 422 22.40 3.86 3.84
CA LEU A 422 22.72 4.01 2.40
C LEU A 422 24.10 3.49 1.98
#